data_61e6da6b61f2d5e5557d0b6681394ab0
#
_entry.id   61e6da6b61f2d5e5557d0b6681394ab0
#
_cell.length_a   1.000
_cell.length_b   1.000
_cell.length_c   1.000
_cell.angle_alpha   90.00
_cell.angle_beta   90.00
_cell.angle_gamma   90.00
#
_symmetry.space_group_name_H-M   'P 1'
#
loop_
_entity.id
_entity.type
_entity.pdbx_description
1 polymer ?
#
loop_
_entity_poly.entity_id
_entity_poly.type
_entity_poly.pdbx_seq_one_letter_code
_entity_poly.pdbx_strand_id
1 'polypeptide(L)'
;FVLMLPEQQEDSFQTTAGKEKAEIVTLAETGKSVILIVEDQNDMRHFIARELAETYQVLEAENGKVALDLVRKNTVNLIISDVMMPIMDGFELCNEMKNDVNVSHIPFILLTAQHNLQSRLKGLNSGADAYMEKPFSIELLTAQVGNLLKSRELLNKTYLEKPFAPVASLAVSQVDDIFLRKLNDYLEEHLSNEALSVEMLADTMGMSTSSLYRKVKGLSGLSPNDFIRIARLKKAILLMQNGENRISEIAFQVGFSSPAYFSTCFQKQYGKTPSEYMKHLKICLLYTSPSPRD
;
A
#
# COMPACT_ATOMS: atom_id res chain seq x y z
N PHE A 1 0.16 -64.08 33.95
CA PHE A 1 1.19 -63.03 34.00
C PHE A 1 0.84 -61.98 32.93
N VAL A 2 0.24 -60.89 33.35
CA VAL A 2 -0.05 -59.74 32.49
C VAL A 2 0.91 -58.64 32.92
N LEU A 3 1.84 -58.25 32.05
CA LEU A 3 2.72 -57.11 32.24
C LEU A 3 1.95 -55.84 31.88
N MET A 4 1.64 -55.00 32.87
CA MET A 4 1.21 -53.63 32.68
C MET A 4 2.46 -52.75 32.39
N LEU A 5 2.38 -52.04 31.27
CA LEU A 5 3.30 -50.94 30.97
C LEU A 5 2.72 -49.65 31.53
N PRO A 6 3.50 -48.72 32.06
CA PRO A 6 3.01 -47.45 32.60
C PRO A 6 2.66 -46.47 31.49
N GLU A 7 1.54 -45.81 31.64
CA GLU A 7 1.10 -44.65 30.84
C GLU A 7 2.10 -43.51 31.01
N GLN A 8 2.58 -42.99 29.89
CA GLN A 8 3.29 -41.73 29.85
C GLN A 8 2.28 -40.57 29.96
N GLN A 9 2.45 -39.77 31.01
CA GLN A 9 1.80 -38.47 31.15
C GLN A 9 2.34 -37.53 30.09
N GLU A 10 1.45 -37.05 29.20
CA GLU A 10 1.70 -35.90 28.34
C GLU A 10 1.64 -34.64 29.20
N ASP A 11 2.81 -34.06 29.44
CA ASP A 11 2.94 -32.68 29.98
C ASP A 11 2.41 -31.68 29.00
N SER A 12 1.22 -31.14 29.28
CA SER A 12 0.62 -30.01 28.59
C SER A 12 1.35 -28.73 28.92
N PHE A 13 2.31 -28.34 28.07
CA PHE A 13 2.85 -26.98 28.07
C PHE A 13 1.76 -26.00 27.61
N GLN A 14 1.05 -25.40 28.56
CA GLN A 14 0.21 -24.24 28.32
C GLN A 14 1.11 -23.02 28.11
N THR A 15 1.33 -22.66 26.86
CA THR A 15 1.90 -21.37 26.48
C THR A 15 0.81 -20.30 26.64
N THR A 16 0.91 -19.53 27.70
CA THR A 16 0.13 -18.31 27.89
C THR A 16 0.68 -17.22 26.96
N ALA A 17 0.27 -17.22 25.69
CA ALA A 17 0.41 -16.09 24.81
C ALA A 17 -0.79 -15.17 25.05
N GLY A 18 -0.51 -14.00 25.67
CA GLY A 18 -1.49 -12.98 25.99
C GLY A 18 -2.28 -12.53 24.77
N LYS A 19 -3.59 -12.56 24.91
CA LYS A 19 -4.57 -12.00 24.01
C LYS A 19 -4.52 -10.48 24.10
N GLU A 20 -4.01 -9.82 23.08
CA GLU A 20 -4.51 -8.53 22.61
C GLU A 20 -4.75 -8.67 21.10
N LYS A 21 -5.81 -9.36 20.74
CA LYS A 21 -6.46 -9.17 19.44
C LYS A 21 -7.23 -7.86 19.54
N ALA A 22 -6.60 -6.75 19.09
CA ALA A 22 -7.38 -5.62 18.64
C ALA A 22 -8.34 -6.13 17.55
N GLU A 23 -9.62 -6.08 17.82
CA GLU A 23 -10.67 -6.29 16.83
C GLU A 23 -10.53 -5.18 15.77
N ILE A 24 -9.71 -5.44 14.74
CA ILE A 24 -9.84 -4.73 13.47
C ILE A 24 -11.16 -5.23 12.93
N VAL A 25 -12.20 -4.40 13.02
CA VAL A 25 -13.46 -4.64 12.32
C VAL A 25 -13.12 -4.67 10.85
N THR A 26 -12.95 -5.86 10.30
CA THR A 26 -12.64 -6.14 8.91
C THR A 26 -13.90 -5.92 8.08
N LEU A 27 -14.11 -4.69 7.59
CA LEU A 27 -15.04 -4.41 6.49
C LEU A 27 -14.54 -4.99 5.14
N ALA A 28 -13.44 -5.74 5.15
CA ALA A 28 -12.74 -6.22 3.94
C ALA A 28 -13.22 -7.59 3.42
N GLU A 29 -14.39 -8.08 3.80
CA GLU A 29 -14.86 -9.39 3.31
C GLU A 29 -15.50 -9.37 1.92
N THR A 30 -15.79 -8.18 1.34
CA THR A 30 -16.49 -8.09 0.04
C THR A 30 -15.57 -7.92 -1.17
N GLY A 31 -14.27 -7.67 -0.99
CA GLY A 31 -13.35 -7.37 -2.09
C GLY A 31 -13.60 -6.01 -2.78
N LYS A 32 -14.62 -5.24 -2.35
CA LYS A 32 -14.95 -3.91 -2.89
C LYS A 32 -14.09 -2.83 -2.25
N SER A 33 -13.70 -1.82 -3.03
CA SER A 33 -13.05 -0.61 -2.50
C SER A 33 -14.00 0.17 -1.59
N VAL A 34 -13.47 0.74 -0.50
CA VAL A 34 -14.22 1.52 0.50
C VAL A 34 -14.09 3.00 0.18
N ILE A 35 -15.22 3.66 -0.05
CA ILE A 35 -15.33 5.10 -0.31
C ILE A 35 -15.93 5.78 0.92
N LEU A 36 -15.29 6.86 1.40
CA LEU A 36 -15.85 7.70 2.44
C LEU A 36 -16.48 8.95 1.82
N ILE A 37 -17.74 9.19 2.09
CA ILE A 37 -18.48 10.37 1.68
C ILE A 37 -18.62 11.29 2.89
N VAL A 38 -18.23 12.56 2.73
CA VAL A 38 -18.29 13.59 3.75
C VAL A 38 -19.12 14.75 3.23
N GLU A 39 -20.32 14.90 3.77
CA GLU A 39 -21.32 15.90 3.32
C GLU A 39 -22.26 16.18 4.48
N ASP A 40 -22.50 17.45 4.84
CA ASP A 40 -23.36 17.83 5.95
C ASP A 40 -24.85 17.69 5.61
N GLN A 41 -25.22 17.82 4.33
CA GLN A 41 -26.61 17.67 3.87
C GLN A 41 -26.97 16.18 3.74
N ASN A 42 -27.84 15.70 4.61
CA ASN A 42 -28.25 14.29 4.65
C ASN A 42 -28.76 13.75 3.31
N ASP A 43 -29.63 14.53 2.63
CA ASP A 43 -30.22 14.09 1.35
C ASP A 43 -29.17 13.89 0.27
N MET A 44 -28.20 14.83 0.16
CA MET A 44 -27.10 14.75 -0.79
C MET A 44 -26.15 13.60 -0.44
N ARG A 45 -25.80 13.46 0.84
CA ARG A 45 -24.93 12.38 1.33
C ARG A 45 -25.50 11.01 1.03
N HIS A 46 -26.76 10.78 1.38
CA HIS A 46 -27.47 9.51 1.12
C HIS A 46 -27.66 9.26 -0.37
N PHE A 47 -27.92 10.31 -1.19
CA PHE A 47 -28.01 10.18 -2.63
C PHE A 47 -26.70 9.66 -3.23
N ILE A 48 -25.57 10.32 -2.93
CA ILE A 48 -24.25 9.89 -3.43
C ILE A 48 -23.92 8.48 -2.91
N ALA A 49 -24.19 8.21 -1.63
CA ALA A 49 -23.93 6.92 -1.01
C ALA A 49 -24.69 5.78 -1.71
N ARG A 50 -25.95 5.96 -1.97
CA ARG A 50 -26.80 4.97 -2.67
C ARG A 50 -26.27 4.65 -4.07
N GLU A 51 -25.95 5.65 -4.83
CA GLU A 51 -25.48 5.48 -6.22
C GLU A 51 -24.11 4.77 -6.28
N LEU A 52 -23.20 5.10 -5.35
CA LEU A 52 -21.89 4.47 -5.29
C LEU A 52 -21.90 3.07 -4.64
N ALA A 53 -22.91 2.75 -3.80
CA ALA A 53 -23.02 1.46 -3.12
C ALA A 53 -23.24 0.26 -4.06
N GLU A 54 -23.69 0.49 -5.30
CA GLU A 54 -23.78 -0.56 -6.32
C GLU A 54 -22.39 -1.18 -6.60
N THR A 55 -21.36 -0.34 -6.67
CA THR A 55 -20.00 -0.76 -7.06
C THR A 55 -19.04 -0.84 -5.87
N TYR A 56 -19.17 0.05 -4.89
CA TYR A 56 -18.23 0.26 -3.79
C TYR A 56 -18.87 -0.04 -2.44
N GLN A 57 -18.05 -0.22 -1.42
CA GLN A 57 -18.50 -0.13 -0.04
C GLN A 57 -18.45 1.33 0.38
N VAL A 58 -19.52 1.84 1.01
CA VAL A 58 -19.62 3.26 1.35
C VAL A 58 -19.63 3.45 2.86
N LEU A 59 -18.85 4.42 3.33
CA LEU A 59 -18.92 5.00 4.67
C LEU A 59 -19.40 6.44 4.53
N GLU A 60 -20.13 6.93 5.54
CA GLU A 60 -20.69 8.27 5.55
C GLU A 60 -20.23 9.05 6.78
N ALA A 61 -19.93 10.34 6.59
CA ALA A 61 -19.61 11.29 7.65
C ALA A 61 -20.35 12.62 7.39
N GLU A 62 -20.81 13.25 8.43
CA GLU A 62 -21.56 14.52 8.36
C GLU A 62 -20.65 15.76 8.44
N ASN A 63 -19.37 15.60 8.76
CA ASN A 63 -18.37 16.67 8.82
C ASN A 63 -16.94 16.07 8.81
N GLY A 64 -15.94 16.95 8.63
CA GLY A 64 -14.53 16.55 8.56
C GLY A 64 -14.01 15.87 9.82
N LYS A 65 -14.53 16.22 11.00
CA LYS A 65 -14.08 15.62 12.27
C LYS A 65 -14.49 14.16 12.38
N VAL A 66 -15.74 13.85 12.06
CA VAL A 66 -16.25 12.47 12.00
C VAL A 66 -15.49 11.68 10.93
N ALA A 67 -15.20 12.30 9.79
CA ALA A 67 -14.43 11.68 8.72
C ALA A 67 -13.02 11.26 9.17
N LEU A 68 -12.28 12.11 9.88
CA LEU A 68 -10.96 11.78 10.43
C LEU A 68 -11.01 10.57 11.38
N ASP A 69 -12.03 10.51 12.24
CA ASP A 69 -12.19 9.39 13.17
C ASP A 69 -12.49 8.07 12.43
N LEU A 70 -13.29 8.14 11.36
CA LEU A 70 -13.58 6.97 10.52
C LEU A 70 -12.35 6.48 9.76
N VAL A 71 -11.56 7.38 9.18
CA VAL A 71 -10.34 7.02 8.44
C VAL A 71 -9.29 6.38 9.35
N ARG A 72 -9.19 6.83 10.61
CA ARG A 72 -8.28 6.23 11.59
C ARG A 72 -8.66 4.80 11.99
N LYS A 73 -9.96 4.48 11.97
CA LYS A 73 -10.51 3.18 12.39
C LYS A 73 -10.67 2.19 11.24
N ASN A 74 -10.89 2.68 10.02
CA ASN A 74 -11.23 1.88 8.85
C ASN A 74 -10.17 1.98 7.76
N THR A 75 -10.11 0.98 6.88
CA THR A 75 -9.36 1.08 5.62
C THR A 75 -10.22 1.79 4.60
N VAL A 76 -9.86 3.04 4.25
CA VAL A 76 -10.54 3.85 3.24
C VAL A 76 -9.66 3.92 1.99
N ASN A 77 -10.24 3.73 0.81
CA ASN A 77 -9.53 3.74 -0.46
C ASN A 77 -9.65 5.07 -1.21
N LEU A 78 -10.69 5.87 -0.95
CA LEU A 78 -10.90 7.18 -1.53
C LEU A 78 -11.89 7.98 -0.68
N ILE A 79 -11.71 9.30 -0.63
CA ILE A 79 -12.61 10.23 0.06
C ILE A 79 -13.24 11.18 -0.95
N ILE A 80 -14.53 11.40 -0.78
CA ILE A 80 -15.32 12.44 -1.45
C ILE A 80 -15.83 13.37 -0.37
N SER A 81 -15.45 14.64 -0.40
CA SER A 81 -15.85 15.61 0.63
C SER A 81 -16.42 16.87 0.03
N ASP A 82 -17.55 17.32 0.56
CA ASP A 82 -17.95 18.72 0.34
C ASP A 82 -16.91 19.66 0.95
N VAL A 83 -16.79 20.83 0.37
CA VAL A 83 -15.94 21.93 0.89
C VAL A 83 -16.63 22.62 2.05
N MET A 84 -17.91 22.95 1.94
CA MET A 84 -18.62 23.79 2.89
C MET A 84 -19.36 22.96 3.94
N MET A 85 -18.70 22.66 5.05
CA MET A 85 -19.28 21.88 6.13
C MET A 85 -19.00 22.55 7.50
N PRO A 86 -19.88 22.35 8.51
CA PRO A 86 -19.66 22.84 9.85
C PRO A 86 -18.52 22.07 10.54
N ILE A 87 -17.97 22.66 11.62
CA ILE A 87 -16.96 22.07 12.54
C ILE A 87 -15.58 21.96 11.87
N MET A 88 -15.45 21.29 10.74
CA MET A 88 -14.24 21.14 9.94
C MET A 88 -14.64 21.08 8.46
N ASP A 89 -14.17 22.04 7.69
CA ASP A 89 -14.44 22.12 6.27
C ASP A 89 -13.62 21.10 5.45
N GLY A 90 -13.99 20.94 4.15
CA GLY A 90 -13.33 19.95 3.29
C GLY A 90 -11.88 20.30 2.96
N PHE A 91 -11.50 21.57 2.97
CA PHE A 91 -10.10 21.98 2.76
C PHE A 91 -9.24 21.67 4.00
N GLU A 92 -9.75 21.94 5.19
CA GLU A 92 -9.11 21.63 6.46
C GLU A 92 -8.91 20.12 6.59
N LEU A 93 -9.96 19.33 6.30
CA LEU A 93 -9.91 17.87 6.30
C LEU A 93 -8.84 17.35 5.32
N CYS A 94 -8.85 17.85 4.08
CA CYS A 94 -7.89 17.45 3.05
C CYS A 94 -6.46 17.77 3.48
N ASN A 95 -6.23 18.99 3.99
CA ASN A 95 -4.90 19.42 4.44
C ASN A 95 -4.39 18.59 5.63
N GLU A 96 -5.23 18.30 6.64
CA GLU A 96 -4.85 17.43 7.75
C GLU A 96 -4.49 16.03 7.26
N MET A 97 -5.30 15.46 6.36
CA MET A 97 -5.04 14.13 5.81
C MET A 97 -3.78 14.06 4.96
N LYS A 98 -3.55 15.05 4.09
CA LYS A 98 -2.36 15.05 3.20
C LYS A 98 -1.05 15.28 3.95
N ASN A 99 -1.11 15.85 5.15
CA ASN A 99 0.05 16.02 6.05
C ASN A 99 0.23 14.87 7.06
N ASP A 100 -0.78 14.01 7.27
CA ASP A 100 -0.64 12.85 8.13
C ASP A 100 -0.05 11.66 7.34
N VAL A 101 1.15 11.23 7.71
CA VAL A 101 1.86 10.11 7.07
C VAL A 101 1.03 8.82 6.99
N ASN A 102 0.11 8.60 7.94
CA ASN A 102 -0.69 7.38 7.97
C ASN A 102 -1.74 7.31 6.86
N VAL A 103 -2.23 8.45 6.38
CA VAL A 103 -3.39 8.56 5.50
C VAL A 103 -3.17 9.43 4.25
N SER A 104 -2.02 10.10 4.13
CA SER A 104 -1.68 11.00 3.00
C SER A 104 -1.82 10.34 1.63
N HIS A 105 -1.69 9.03 1.55
CA HIS A 105 -1.81 8.24 0.33
C HIS A 105 -3.25 8.09 -0.19
N ILE A 106 -4.26 8.38 0.64
CA ILE A 106 -5.67 8.21 0.25
C ILE A 106 -6.07 9.30 -0.75
N PRO A 107 -6.57 8.93 -1.95
CA PRO A 107 -7.08 9.90 -2.91
C PRO A 107 -8.25 10.70 -2.35
N PHE A 108 -8.29 11.98 -2.69
CA PHE A 108 -9.26 12.94 -2.15
C PHE A 108 -9.92 13.74 -3.28
N ILE A 109 -11.24 13.67 -3.36
CA ILE A 109 -12.09 14.47 -4.27
C ILE A 109 -12.78 15.53 -3.44
N LEU A 110 -12.64 16.81 -3.83
CA LEU A 110 -13.40 17.92 -3.24
C LEU A 110 -14.59 18.29 -4.13
N LEU A 111 -15.77 18.36 -3.53
CA LEU A 111 -16.98 18.88 -4.16
C LEU A 111 -17.11 20.35 -3.79
N THR A 112 -17.16 21.23 -4.78
CA THR A 112 -17.14 22.69 -4.53
C THR A 112 -18.36 23.37 -5.16
N ALA A 113 -18.91 24.39 -4.50
CA ALA A 113 -19.88 25.28 -5.13
C ALA A 113 -19.18 26.18 -6.15
N GLN A 114 -19.83 26.40 -7.31
CA GLN A 114 -19.34 27.23 -8.41
C GLN A 114 -19.08 28.68 -7.93
N HIS A 115 -18.04 29.35 -8.47
CA HIS A 115 -17.81 30.80 -8.53
C HIS A 115 -16.83 31.46 -7.55
N ASN A 116 -15.91 30.80 -6.90
CA ASN A 116 -14.87 31.57 -6.21
C ASN A 116 -13.45 31.17 -6.64
N LEU A 117 -12.79 32.06 -7.40
CA LEU A 117 -11.38 31.92 -7.82
C LEU A 117 -10.46 31.66 -6.61
N GLN A 118 -10.79 32.28 -5.45
CA GLN A 118 -10.04 32.06 -4.21
C GLN A 118 -10.21 30.64 -3.66
N SER A 119 -11.39 30.04 -3.79
CA SER A 119 -11.64 28.65 -3.41
C SER A 119 -10.88 27.68 -4.32
N ARG A 120 -10.77 27.98 -5.63
CA ARG A 120 -9.93 27.19 -6.56
C ARG A 120 -8.44 27.29 -6.21
N LEU A 121 -7.94 28.47 -5.84
CA LEU A 121 -6.55 28.65 -5.42
C LEU A 121 -6.26 27.97 -4.08
N LYS A 122 -7.15 28.06 -3.10
CA LYS A 122 -7.06 27.29 -1.84
C LYS A 122 -7.08 25.79 -2.11
N GLY A 123 -7.95 25.36 -3.03
CA GLY A 123 -8.04 23.98 -3.46
C GLY A 123 -6.73 23.44 -4.02
N LEU A 124 -6.13 24.14 -4.98
CA LEU A 124 -4.83 23.72 -5.55
C LEU A 124 -3.74 23.56 -4.49
N ASN A 125 -3.80 24.33 -3.40
CA ASN A 125 -2.85 24.26 -2.29
C ASN A 125 -3.22 23.21 -1.24
N SER A 126 -4.46 22.68 -1.22
CA SER A 126 -4.88 21.67 -0.23
C SER A 126 -4.37 20.27 -0.54
N GLY A 127 -3.84 20.03 -1.75
CA GLY A 127 -3.30 18.74 -2.18
C GLY A 127 -4.38 17.70 -2.55
N ALA A 128 -5.63 18.11 -2.80
CA ALA A 128 -6.66 17.20 -3.29
C ALA A 128 -6.30 16.67 -4.68
N ASP A 129 -6.65 15.41 -4.93
CA ASP A 129 -6.33 14.71 -6.18
C ASP A 129 -7.30 15.08 -7.31
N ALA A 130 -8.52 15.54 -6.95
CA ALA A 130 -9.50 16.03 -7.90
C ALA A 130 -10.46 17.06 -7.28
N TYR A 131 -11.01 17.90 -8.14
CA TYR A 131 -12.03 18.88 -7.81
C TYR A 131 -13.23 18.68 -8.73
N MET A 132 -14.44 18.79 -8.18
CA MET A 132 -15.68 18.70 -8.93
C MET A 132 -16.63 19.82 -8.52
N GLU A 133 -17.10 20.59 -9.49
CA GLU A 133 -18.03 21.71 -9.26
C GLU A 133 -19.46 21.18 -9.13
N LYS A 134 -20.20 21.68 -8.13
CA LYS A 134 -21.65 21.47 -7.98
C LYS A 134 -22.39 22.50 -8.86
N PRO A 135 -23.45 22.12 -9.67
CA PRO A 135 -24.00 20.75 -9.75
C PRO A 135 -23.20 19.83 -10.67
N PHE A 136 -23.06 18.57 -10.29
CA PHE A 136 -22.37 17.52 -11.06
C PHE A 136 -23.32 16.37 -11.40
N SER A 137 -23.00 15.60 -12.45
CA SER A 137 -23.68 14.35 -12.70
C SER A 137 -23.04 13.21 -11.92
N ILE A 138 -23.84 12.24 -11.49
CA ILE A 138 -23.36 11.07 -10.74
C ILE A 138 -22.44 10.20 -11.60
N GLU A 139 -22.69 10.13 -12.91
CA GLU A 139 -21.85 9.42 -13.86
C GLU A 139 -20.43 10.01 -13.90
N LEU A 140 -20.32 11.36 -13.88
CA LEU A 140 -19.02 12.04 -13.86
C LEU A 140 -18.28 11.78 -12.55
N LEU A 141 -18.98 11.82 -11.42
CA LEU A 141 -18.39 11.49 -10.11
C LEU A 141 -17.89 10.04 -10.07
N THR A 142 -18.72 9.09 -10.50
CA THR A 142 -18.36 7.66 -10.55
C THR A 142 -17.17 7.41 -11.48
N ALA A 143 -17.13 8.07 -12.65
CA ALA A 143 -15.99 7.98 -13.55
C ALA A 143 -14.69 8.52 -12.92
N GLN A 144 -14.77 9.64 -12.19
CA GLN A 144 -13.63 10.23 -11.51
C GLN A 144 -13.10 9.33 -10.38
N VAL A 145 -14.01 8.75 -9.57
CA VAL A 145 -13.66 7.75 -8.55
C VAL A 145 -12.94 6.57 -9.19
N GLY A 146 -13.52 5.98 -10.25
CA GLY A 146 -12.93 4.86 -10.97
C GLY A 146 -11.54 5.17 -11.53
N ASN A 147 -11.35 6.36 -12.10
CA ASN A 147 -10.07 6.79 -12.65
C ASN A 147 -8.98 6.90 -11.58
N LEU A 148 -9.29 7.49 -10.42
CA LEU A 148 -8.32 7.63 -9.33
C LEU A 148 -7.91 6.26 -8.75
N LEU A 149 -8.88 5.37 -8.52
CA LEU A 149 -8.60 4.02 -8.02
C LEU A 149 -7.79 3.20 -9.03
N LYS A 150 -8.15 3.26 -10.32
CA LYS A 150 -7.44 2.57 -11.40
C LYS A 150 -6.02 3.10 -11.60
N SER A 151 -5.80 4.40 -11.46
CA SER A 151 -4.46 5.00 -11.54
C SER A 151 -3.55 4.44 -10.43
N ARG A 152 -4.06 4.27 -9.22
CA ARG A 152 -3.35 3.61 -8.11
C ARG A 152 -2.99 2.18 -8.44
N GLU A 153 -3.97 1.41 -8.90
CA GLU A 153 -3.75 0.02 -9.28
C GLU A 153 -2.67 -0.12 -10.37
N LEU A 154 -2.65 0.78 -11.34
CA LEU A 154 -1.64 0.80 -12.40
C LEU A 154 -0.23 1.10 -11.86
N LEU A 155 -0.09 2.04 -10.91
CA LEU A 155 1.19 2.32 -10.25
C LEU A 155 1.69 1.09 -9.50
N ASN A 156 0.82 0.44 -8.73
CA ASN A 156 1.14 -0.77 -7.99
C ASN A 156 1.58 -1.90 -8.93
N LYS A 157 0.84 -2.12 -10.02
CA LYS A 157 1.17 -3.12 -11.04
C LYS A 157 2.52 -2.82 -11.69
N THR A 158 2.78 -1.58 -12.05
CA THR A 158 4.05 -1.15 -12.64
C THR A 158 5.22 -1.42 -11.68
N TYR A 159 5.06 -1.12 -10.40
CA TYR A 159 6.08 -1.41 -9.39
C TYR A 159 6.36 -2.91 -9.25
N LEU A 160 5.31 -3.74 -9.29
CA LEU A 160 5.44 -5.20 -9.17
C LEU A 160 6.10 -5.84 -10.39
N GLU A 161 5.68 -5.44 -11.59
CA GLU A 161 6.11 -6.07 -12.84
C GLU A 161 7.52 -5.62 -13.29
N LYS A 162 7.90 -4.37 -12.98
CA LYS A 162 9.20 -3.83 -13.38
C LYS A 162 10.25 -4.06 -12.29
N PRO A 163 11.26 -4.93 -12.50
CA PRO A 163 12.30 -5.22 -11.50
C PRO A 163 13.05 -3.97 -11.02
N PHE A 164 13.23 -2.99 -11.91
CA PHE A 164 13.99 -1.77 -11.64
C PHE A 164 13.11 -0.54 -11.32
N ALA A 165 11.80 -0.71 -11.18
CA ALA A 165 10.95 0.40 -10.78
C ALA A 165 11.33 0.85 -9.36
N PRO A 166 11.68 2.13 -9.16
CA PRO A 166 12.06 2.63 -7.85
C PRO A 166 10.84 2.66 -6.92
N VAL A 167 11.07 2.48 -5.62
CA VAL A 167 10.00 2.56 -4.59
C VAL A 167 9.33 3.94 -4.62
N ALA A 168 10.09 5.01 -4.88
CA ALA A 168 9.57 6.37 -5.00
C ALA A 168 8.47 6.53 -6.08
N SER A 169 8.40 5.62 -7.07
CA SER A 169 7.32 5.65 -8.08
C SER A 169 5.92 5.38 -7.51
N LEU A 170 5.82 4.93 -6.28
CA LEU A 170 4.57 4.72 -5.55
C LEU A 170 4.09 5.98 -4.82
N ALA A 171 4.93 7.02 -4.71
CA ALA A 171 4.59 8.27 -4.03
C ALA A 171 3.50 9.03 -4.80
N VAL A 172 2.56 9.60 -4.05
CA VAL A 172 1.47 10.44 -4.59
C VAL A 172 1.53 11.83 -4.00
N SER A 173 2.17 11.95 -2.83
CA SER A 173 2.40 13.21 -2.14
C SER A 173 3.86 13.32 -1.70
N GLN A 174 4.28 14.53 -1.33
CA GLN A 174 5.62 14.75 -0.78
C GLN A 174 5.84 13.96 0.53
N VAL A 175 4.80 13.82 1.35
CA VAL A 175 4.84 13.04 2.59
C VAL A 175 5.06 11.55 2.29
N ASP A 176 4.40 11.05 1.22
CA ASP A 176 4.60 9.67 0.76
C ASP A 176 6.01 9.44 0.23
N ASP A 177 6.57 10.40 -0.51
CA ASP A 177 7.93 10.31 -1.04
C ASP A 177 8.97 10.22 0.09
N ILE A 178 8.86 11.09 1.12
CA ILE A 178 9.71 11.06 2.30
C ILE A 178 9.59 9.71 3.03
N PHE A 179 8.35 9.24 3.23
CA PHE A 179 8.09 7.94 3.86
C PHE A 179 8.73 6.79 3.07
N LEU A 180 8.52 6.75 1.75
CA LEU A 180 9.02 5.69 0.88
C LEU A 180 10.54 5.71 0.77
N ARG A 181 11.19 6.87 0.76
CA ARG A 181 12.65 6.99 0.79
C ARG A 181 13.19 6.42 2.09
N LYS A 182 12.68 6.86 3.23
CA LYS A 182 13.11 6.35 4.55
C LYS A 182 12.91 4.82 4.65
N LEU A 183 11.78 4.32 4.16
CA LEU A 183 11.49 2.88 4.12
C LEU A 183 12.49 2.13 3.23
N ASN A 184 12.79 2.67 2.04
CA ASN A 184 13.73 2.07 1.10
C ASN A 184 15.15 2.06 1.66
N ASP A 185 15.63 3.16 2.24
CA ASP A 185 16.97 3.26 2.80
C ASP A 185 17.16 2.22 3.92
N TYR A 186 16.18 2.10 4.81
CA TYR A 186 16.20 1.07 5.85
C TYR A 186 16.20 -0.35 5.27
N LEU A 187 15.40 -0.61 4.25
CA LEU A 187 15.38 -1.92 3.59
C LEU A 187 16.72 -2.21 2.92
N GLU A 188 17.31 -1.28 2.18
CA GLU A 188 18.61 -1.49 1.51
C GLU A 188 19.72 -1.88 2.48
N GLU A 189 19.71 -1.31 3.67
CA GLU A 189 20.67 -1.59 4.74
C GLU A 189 20.42 -2.96 5.40
N HIS A 190 19.16 -3.38 5.53
CA HIS A 190 18.78 -4.54 6.35
C HIS A 190 18.23 -5.74 5.57
N LEU A 191 18.12 -5.68 4.22
CA LEU A 191 17.56 -6.79 3.42
C LEU A 191 18.28 -8.11 3.60
N SER A 192 19.61 -8.10 3.85
CA SER A 192 20.41 -9.29 4.11
C SER A 192 20.10 -9.96 5.46
N ASN A 193 19.47 -9.22 6.39
CA ASN A 193 19.09 -9.76 7.67
C ASN A 193 17.86 -10.66 7.51
N GLU A 194 18.03 -11.97 7.74
CA GLU A 194 16.94 -12.94 7.69
C GLU A 194 15.83 -12.64 8.71
N ALA A 195 16.20 -12.08 9.88
CA ALA A 195 15.27 -11.73 10.95
C ALA A 195 14.53 -10.40 10.74
N LEU A 196 14.72 -9.73 9.58
CA LEU A 196 14.00 -8.49 9.27
C LEU A 196 12.48 -8.72 9.31
N SER A 197 11.82 -8.02 10.21
CA SER A 197 10.39 -8.18 10.48
C SER A 197 9.59 -6.89 10.26
N VAL A 198 8.27 -7.02 10.21
CA VAL A 198 7.34 -5.88 10.08
C VAL A 198 7.39 -4.98 11.31
N GLU A 199 7.62 -5.55 12.50
CA GLU A 199 7.76 -4.83 13.76
C GLU A 199 8.97 -3.91 13.71
N MET A 200 10.13 -4.42 13.24
CA MET A 200 11.35 -3.61 13.08
C MET A 200 11.13 -2.43 12.12
N LEU A 201 10.40 -2.66 11.02
CA LEU A 201 10.03 -1.60 10.09
C LEU A 201 9.11 -0.56 10.77
N ALA A 202 8.10 -1.01 11.51
CA ALA A 202 7.15 -0.14 12.18
C ALA A 202 7.86 0.76 13.21
N ASP A 203 8.72 0.18 14.03
CA ASP A 203 9.53 0.90 15.02
C ASP A 203 10.42 1.97 14.37
N THR A 204 11.13 1.60 13.28
CA THR A 204 11.99 2.54 12.54
C THR A 204 11.19 3.68 11.91
N MET A 205 9.98 3.39 11.43
CA MET A 205 9.11 4.40 10.84
C MET A 205 8.35 5.22 11.89
N GLY A 206 8.45 4.87 13.20
CA GLY A 206 7.71 5.53 14.29
C GLY A 206 6.20 5.31 14.20
N MET A 207 5.79 4.12 13.73
CA MET A 207 4.38 3.77 13.49
C MET A 207 4.00 2.50 14.23
N SER A 208 2.70 2.32 14.51
CA SER A 208 2.20 1.00 14.89
C SER A 208 2.26 0.03 13.70
N THR A 209 2.37 -1.27 13.95
CA THR A 209 2.34 -2.31 12.89
C THR A 209 1.07 -2.23 12.04
N SER A 210 -0.07 -1.92 12.66
CA SER A 210 -1.35 -1.73 11.97
C SER A 210 -1.32 -0.51 11.03
N SER A 211 -0.73 0.60 11.47
CA SER A 211 -0.58 1.82 10.65
C SER A 211 0.38 1.58 9.49
N LEU A 212 1.52 0.95 9.76
CA LEU A 212 2.46 0.55 8.71
C LEU A 212 1.80 -0.36 7.68
N TYR A 213 1.04 -1.37 8.14
CA TYR A 213 0.32 -2.27 7.26
C TYR A 213 -0.63 -1.52 6.31
N ARG A 214 -1.48 -0.63 6.87
CA ARG A 214 -2.40 0.18 6.05
C ARG A 214 -1.68 1.08 5.08
N LYS A 215 -0.61 1.75 5.52
CA LYS A 215 0.20 2.66 4.69
C LYS A 215 0.88 1.93 3.53
N VAL A 216 1.61 0.85 3.81
CA VAL A 216 2.32 0.07 2.79
C VAL A 216 1.32 -0.55 1.81
N LYS A 217 0.22 -1.13 2.31
CA LYS A 217 -0.82 -1.70 1.46
C LYS A 217 -1.53 -0.66 0.61
N GLY A 218 -1.82 0.52 1.15
CA GLY A 218 -2.43 1.64 0.41
C GLY A 218 -1.52 2.18 -0.70
N LEU A 219 -0.21 2.25 -0.46
CA LEU A 219 0.77 2.73 -1.44
C LEU A 219 1.12 1.69 -2.51
N SER A 220 1.30 0.42 -2.13
CA SER A 220 1.87 -0.62 -3.00
C SER A 220 0.91 -1.75 -3.38
N GLY A 221 -0.26 -1.82 -2.75
CA GLY A 221 -1.17 -2.96 -2.86
C GLY A 221 -0.69 -4.23 -2.13
N LEU A 222 0.51 -4.22 -1.53
CA LEU A 222 1.15 -5.36 -0.90
C LEU A 222 1.01 -5.34 0.63
N SER A 223 1.00 -6.51 1.25
CA SER A 223 1.29 -6.59 2.68
C SER A 223 2.75 -6.18 2.95
N PRO A 224 3.11 -5.69 4.15
CA PRO A 224 4.50 -5.36 4.48
C PRO A 224 5.47 -6.54 4.30
N ASN A 225 5.05 -7.76 4.64
CA ASN A 225 5.84 -8.98 4.40
C ASN A 225 6.09 -9.23 2.90
N ASP A 226 5.04 -9.06 2.09
CA ASP A 226 5.18 -9.18 0.63
C ASP A 226 6.06 -8.07 0.06
N PHE A 227 5.97 -6.85 0.61
CA PHE A 227 6.80 -5.72 0.21
C PHE A 227 8.30 -6.00 0.48
N ILE A 228 8.64 -6.50 1.68
CA ILE A 228 10.01 -6.94 2.00
C ILE A 228 10.45 -8.04 1.02
N ARG A 229 9.59 -9.03 0.77
CA ARG A 229 9.89 -10.14 -0.15
C ARG A 229 10.18 -9.62 -1.57
N ILE A 230 9.35 -8.71 -2.10
CA ILE A 230 9.56 -8.11 -3.42
C ILE A 230 10.84 -7.27 -3.46
N ALA A 231 11.15 -6.50 -2.41
CA ALA A 231 12.41 -5.76 -2.31
C ALA A 231 13.63 -6.70 -2.36
N ARG A 232 13.59 -7.82 -1.64
CA ARG A 232 14.64 -8.85 -1.70
C ARG A 232 14.79 -9.44 -3.09
N LEU A 233 13.69 -9.76 -3.78
CA LEU A 233 13.73 -10.29 -5.15
C LEU A 233 14.28 -9.28 -6.15
N LYS A 234 13.95 -8.01 -6.03
CA LYS A 234 14.50 -6.92 -6.85
C LYS A 234 16.01 -6.77 -6.63
N LYS A 235 16.45 -6.80 -5.37
CA LYS A 235 17.89 -6.76 -5.02
C LYS A 235 18.64 -7.96 -5.63
N ALA A 236 18.02 -9.16 -5.60
CA ALA A 236 18.60 -10.35 -6.23
C ALA A 236 18.85 -10.16 -7.74
N ILE A 237 17.91 -9.52 -8.46
CA ILE A 237 18.11 -9.21 -9.89
C ILE A 237 19.29 -8.26 -10.09
N LEU A 238 19.46 -7.24 -9.24
CA LEU A 238 20.60 -6.34 -9.32
C LEU A 238 21.93 -7.09 -9.10
N LEU A 239 21.99 -8.01 -8.13
CA LEU A 239 23.16 -8.85 -7.91
C LEU A 239 23.46 -9.74 -9.12
N MET A 240 22.44 -10.35 -9.73
CA MET A 240 22.59 -11.14 -10.97
C MET A 240 23.15 -10.32 -12.13
N GLN A 241 22.73 -9.05 -12.26
CA GLN A 241 23.25 -8.13 -13.29
C GLN A 241 24.71 -7.75 -13.04
N ASN A 242 25.11 -7.60 -11.80
CA ASN A 242 26.49 -7.27 -11.40
C ASN A 242 27.46 -8.44 -11.52
N GLY A 243 27.02 -9.58 -12.08
CA GLY A 243 27.88 -10.73 -12.35
C GLY A 243 27.91 -11.80 -11.25
N GLU A 244 27.12 -11.67 -10.21
CA GLU A 244 26.94 -12.73 -9.21
C GLU A 244 26.27 -13.94 -9.87
N ASN A 245 26.92 -15.10 -9.80
CA ASN A 245 26.49 -16.27 -10.59
C ASN A 245 25.93 -17.43 -9.77
N ARG A 246 26.11 -17.41 -8.45
CA ARG A 246 25.65 -18.50 -7.59
C ARG A 246 24.31 -18.17 -6.95
N ILE A 247 23.26 -18.83 -7.43
CA ILE A 247 21.89 -18.62 -6.96
C ILE A 247 21.73 -18.77 -5.44
N SER A 248 22.44 -19.76 -4.85
CA SER A 248 22.41 -19.97 -3.40
C SER A 248 23.03 -18.81 -2.62
N GLU A 249 24.14 -18.25 -3.10
CA GLU A 249 24.78 -17.10 -2.46
C GLU A 249 23.91 -15.86 -2.56
N ILE A 250 23.32 -15.59 -3.74
CA ILE A 250 22.37 -14.50 -3.94
C ILE A 250 21.20 -14.62 -2.96
N ALA A 251 20.62 -15.84 -2.82
CA ALA A 251 19.50 -16.06 -1.91
C ALA A 251 19.82 -15.66 -0.46
N PHE A 252 20.98 -16.06 0.05
CA PHE A 252 21.41 -15.70 1.41
C PHE A 252 21.76 -14.21 1.52
N GLN A 253 22.45 -13.63 0.54
CA GLN A 253 22.80 -12.19 0.53
C GLN A 253 21.57 -11.28 0.59
N VAL A 254 20.45 -11.70 0.00
CA VAL A 254 19.21 -10.93 0.04
C VAL A 254 18.28 -11.34 1.19
N GLY A 255 18.75 -12.16 2.12
CA GLY A 255 18.05 -12.48 3.38
C GLY A 255 17.02 -13.60 3.30
N PHE A 256 17.09 -14.50 2.30
CA PHE A 256 16.29 -15.74 2.33
C PHE A 256 17.04 -16.82 3.12
N SER A 257 16.32 -17.50 4.01
CA SER A 257 16.84 -18.65 4.78
C SER A 257 17.06 -19.91 3.94
N SER A 258 16.41 -19.99 2.77
CA SER A 258 16.47 -21.17 1.91
C SER A 258 16.53 -20.79 0.42
N PRO A 259 17.55 -21.25 -0.33
CA PRO A 259 17.60 -21.09 -1.78
C PRO A 259 16.43 -21.71 -2.54
N ALA A 260 15.84 -22.79 -2.00
CA ALA A 260 14.66 -23.41 -2.57
C ALA A 260 13.42 -22.50 -2.45
N TYR A 261 13.20 -21.92 -1.26
CA TYR A 261 12.10 -20.96 -1.05
C TYR A 261 12.31 -19.70 -1.88
N PHE A 262 13.53 -19.17 -1.95
CA PHE A 262 13.89 -18.06 -2.85
C PHE A 262 13.49 -18.37 -4.29
N SER A 263 13.89 -19.53 -4.82
CA SER A 263 13.61 -19.93 -6.22
C SER A 263 12.10 -20.02 -6.49
N THR A 264 11.33 -20.54 -5.54
CA THR A 264 9.86 -20.60 -5.63
C THR A 264 9.25 -19.21 -5.67
N CYS A 265 9.67 -18.31 -4.76
CA CYS A 265 9.19 -16.93 -4.73
C CYS A 265 9.55 -16.15 -6.00
N PHE A 266 10.79 -16.35 -6.49
CA PHE A 266 11.29 -15.71 -7.70
C PHE A 266 10.50 -16.15 -8.94
N GLN A 267 10.28 -17.46 -9.09
CA GLN A 267 9.51 -18.02 -10.20
C GLN A 267 8.04 -17.54 -10.17
N LYS A 268 7.44 -17.49 -8.98
CA LYS A 268 6.08 -16.97 -8.81
C LYS A 268 5.97 -15.51 -9.23
N GLN A 269 7.00 -14.69 -8.95
CA GLN A 269 7.00 -13.26 -9.22
C GLN A 269 7.30 -12.94 -10.69
N TYR A 270 8.31 -13.61 -11.29
CA TYR A 270 8.83 -13.25 -12.62
C TYR A 270 8.53 -14.30 -13.71
N GLY A 271 7.80 -15.37 -13.37
CA GLY A 271 7.41 -16.41 -14.32
C GLY A 271 8.56 -17.32 -14.80
N LYS A 272 9.79 -17.10 -14.31
CA LYS A 272 11.01 -17.85 -14.67
C LYS A 272 11.78 -18.21 -13.40
N THR A 273 12.49 -19.32 -13.44
CA THR A 273 13.44 -19.65 -12.37
C THR A 273 14.60 -18.64 -12.34
N PRO A 274 15.29 -18.45 -11.18
CA PRO A 274 16.46 -17.57 -11.11
C PRO A 274 17.54 -17.92 -12.15
N SER A 275 17.78 -19.22 -12.39
CA SER A 275 18.77 -19.70 -13.36
C SER A 275 18.40 -19.35 -14.80
N GLU A 276 17.13 -19.51 -15.18
CA GLU A 276 16.62 -19.13 -16.50
C GLU A 276 16.68 -17.61 -16.69
N TYR A 277 16.30 -16.86 -15.67
CA TYR A 277 16.35 -15.40 -15.70
C TYR A 277 17.77 -14.89 -15.90
N MET A 278 18.75 -15.45 -15.18
CA MET A 278 20.17 -15.12 -15.32
C MET A 278 20.72 -15.44 -16.71
N LYS A 279 20.33 -16.57 -17.31
CA LYS A 279 20.72 -16.89 -18.70
C LYS A 279 20.21 -15.84 -19.68
N HIS A 280 18.96 -15.39 -19.52
CA HIS A 280 18.40 -14.32 -20.35
C HIS A 280 19.14 -12.98 -20.20
N LEU A 281 19.48 -12.58 -18.95
CA LEU A 281 20.26 -11.38 -18.70
C LEU A 281 21.60 -11.40 -19.43
N LYS A 282 22.34 -12.52 -19.40
CA LYS A 282 23.63 -12.66 -20.09
C LYS A 282 23.50 -12.52 -21.60
N ILE A 283 22.45 -13.09 -22.20
CA ILE A 283 22.19 -12.97 -23.63
C ILE A 283 21.91 -11.51 -24.01
N CYS A 284 21.06 -10.81 -23.27
CA CYS A 284 20.76 -9.40 -23.52
C CYS A 284 22.01 -8.51 -23.44
N LEU A 285 22.89 -8.72 -22.45
CA LEU A 285 24.12 -7.95 -22.28
C LEU A 285 25.11 -8.17 -23.43
N LEU A 286 25.18 -9.38 -24.00
CA LEU A 286 26.04 -9.68 -25.16
C LEU A 286 25.58 -8.95 -26.43
N TYR A 287 24.28 -8.75 -26.62
CA TYR A 287 23.74 -8.05 -27.80
C TYR A 287 23.73 -6.51 -27.66
N THR A 288 23.88 -5.97 -26.47
CA THR A 288 23.91 -4.53 -26.21
C THR A 288 25.33 -3.94 -26.10
N SER A 289 26.36 -4.77 -26.02
CA SER A 289 27.74 -4.31 -26.12
C SER A 289 28.04 -3.91 -27.56
N PRO A 290 28.45 -2.65 -27.85
CA PRO A 290 28.89 -2.29 -29.19
C PRO A 290 30.08 -3.18 -29.55
N SER A 291 29.99 -3.86 -30.72
CA SER A 291 31.11 -4.58 -31.30
C SER A 291 32.29 -3.64 -31.42
N PRO A 292 33.48 -3.97 -30.92
CA PRO A 292 34.65 -3.20 -31.26
C PRO A 292 34.84 -3.33 -32.78
N ARG A 293 34.50 -2.27 -33.52
CA ARG A 293 34.94 -2.11 -34.90
C ARG A 293 36.31 -1.48 -34.85
N ASP A 294 37.21 -2.19 -35.44
CA ASP A 294 38.57 -1.81 -35.84
C ASP A 294 38.69 -0.37 -36.35
#